data_0efb1005bb7f08578f1ca7899ed42745
#
_entry.id   0efb1005bb7f08578f1ca7899ed42745
#
_cell.length_a   1.000
_cell.length_b   1.000
_cell.length_c   1.000
_cell.angle_alpha   90.00
_cell.angle_beta   90.00
_cell.angle_gamma   90.00
#
_symmetry.space_group_name_H-M   'P 1'
#
loop_
_entity.id
_entity.type
_entity.pdbx_description
1 polymer ?
#
loop_
_entity_poly.entity_id
_entity_poly.type
_entity_poly.pdbx_seq_one_letter_code
_entity_poly.pdbx_strand_id
1 'polypeptide(L)'
;MKVILLISLIIFTFEQTGYATRYWDCCKPSCSWTDNSGAGNEARECNLKNEILQDHSSVSNCLGGPSMTCYSQIPWAVNEKLAYAFAAVPGANSKGTCGKCFELTFTGEGKYETHLNHQKMAGKTMIVMASNIGYDVSGGQFDIMIPGGGVGAFDGCTDLWGVDLGQRTGGLLFSCEIEVGYNLTEEEMYIQRKECLSKRCKATFAKYPELLKGCMFLAEWMEAAGNPMHTYKEVECPADLKEKY
;
A
#
# COMPACT_ATOMS: atom_id res chain seq x y z
N MET A 1 -39.74 -37.26 -17.95
CA MET A 1 -38.86 -36.76 -16.89
C MET A 1 -37.55 -36.27 -17.55
N LYS A 2 -37.31 -34.97 -17.65
CA LYS A 2 -36.05 -34.43 -18.16
C LYS A 2 -35.12 -34.21 -16.96
N VAL A 3 -34.01 -34.96 -16.92
CA VAL A 3 -32.94 -34.76 -15.93
C VAL A 3 -32.12 -33.56 -16.41
N ILE A 4 -32.15 -32.44 -15.69
CA ILE A 4 -31.28 -31.31 -15.94
C ILE A 4 -29.98 -31.60 -15.18
N LEU A 5 -28.90 -31.89 -15.92
CA LEU A 5 -27.55 -32.05 -15.37
C LEU A 5 -27.01 -30.65 -15.11
N LEU A 6 -26.92 -30.22 -13.85
CA LEU A 6 -26.24 -29.01 -13.46
C LEU A 6 -24.73 -29.33 -13.48
N ILE A 7 -24.03 -28.86 -14.53
CA ILE A 7 -22.56 -28.89 -14.57
C ILE A 7 -22.06 -27.70 -13.75
N SER A 8 -21.60 -27.97 -12.53
CA SER A 8 -20.88 -27.01 -11.72
C SER A 8 -19.52 -26.74 -12.37
N LEU A 9 -19.35 -25.56 -12.97
CA LEU A 9 -18.05 -25.12 -13.49
C LEU A 9 -17.16 -24.76 -12.29
N ILE A 10 -16.22 -25.65 -11.93
CA ILE A 10 -15.18 -25.32 -10.94
C ILE A 10 -14.18 -24.43 -11.64
N ILE A 11 -14.24 -23.13 -11.38
CA ILE A 11 -13.21 -22.18 -11.83
C ILE A 11 -12.01 -22.38 -10.90
N PHE A 12 -10.96 -23.03 -11.39
CA PHE A 12 -9.67 -23.03 -10.72
C PHE A 12 -9.03 -21.65 -10.90
N THR A 13 -9.13 -20.81 -9.91
CA THR A 13 -8.31 -19.60 -9.83
C THR A 13 -6.91 -20.02 -9.39
N PHE A 14 -5.93 -19.92 -10.29
CA PHE A 14 -4.53 -20.10 -9.92
C PHE A 14 -4.13 -18.93 -9.01
N GLU A 15 -3.83 -19.22 -7.75
CA GLU A 15 -3.20 -18.25 -6.87
C GLU A 15 -1.77 -17.98 -7.38
N GLN A 16 -1.48 -16.71 -7.58
CA GLN A 16 -0.15 -16.24 -7.95
C GLN A 16 0.61 -15.85 -6.68
N THR A 17 1.94 -15.92 -6.72
CA THR A 17 2.79 -15.52 -5.60
C THR A 17 3.44 -14.18 -5.89
N GLY A 18 3.68 -13.41 -4.82
CA GLY A 18 4.31 -12.11 -4.89
C GLY A 18 4.79 -11.63 -3.53
N TYR A 19 5.12 -10.36 -3.46
CA TYR A 19 5.53 -9.71 -2.21
C TYR A 19 5.00 -8.27 -2.17
N ALA A 20 4.76 -7.75 -0.97
CA ALA A 20 4.32 -6.38 -0.77
C ALA A 20 5.52 -5.49 -0.44
N THR A 21 5.61 -4.34 -1.10
CA THR A 21 6.45 -3.21 -0.71
C THR A 21 5.57 -2.09 -0.19
N ARG A 22 6.13 -0.91 0.10
CA ARG A 22 5.41 0.21 0.66
C ARG A 22 5.99 1.54 0.18
N TYR A 23 5.13 2.53 -0.07
CA TYR A 23 5.54 3.88 -0.44
C TYR A 23 4.50 4.92 -0.03
N TRP A 24 4.92 6.17 0.00
CA TRP A 24 4.05 7.35 0.03
C TRP A 24 4.86 8.56 -0.45
N ASP A 25 4.62 8.98 -1.68
CA ASP A 25 5.44 9.99 -2.37
C ASP A 25 4.77 11.37 -2.48
N CYS A 26 3.50 11.52 -2.05
CA CYS A 26 2.68 12.72 -2.24
C CYS A 26 2.49 13.13 -3.70
N CYS A 27 2.68 12.24 -4.64
CA CYS A 27 2.36 12.50 -6.04
C CYS A 27 0.86 12.30 -6.29
N LYS A 28 0.37 12.82 -7.39
CA LYS A 28 -0.93 12.45 -7.94
C LYS A 28 -0.87 10.98 -8.38
N PRO A 29 -1.78 10.11 -7.94
CA PRO A 29 -1.82 8.72 -8.37
C PRO A 29 -1.99 8.61 -9.89
N SER A 30 -1.35 7.64 -10.54
CA SER A 30 -1.46 7.48 -11.99
C SER A 30 -2.89 7.19 -12.44
N CYS A 31 -3.70 6.51 -11.62
CA CYS A 31 -5.10 6.25 -11.90
C CYS A 31 -6.03 7.47 -11.71
N SER A 32 -5.52 8.60 -11.22
CA SER A 32 -6.26 9.86 -11.18
C SER A 32 -6.22 10.63 -12.51
N TRP A 33 -5.40 10.17 -13.47
CA TRP A 33 -5.39 10.72 -14.82
C TRP A 33 -6.42 10.01 -15.69
N THR A 34 -7.31 10.76 -16.34
CA THR A 34 -8.38 10.23 -17.22
C THR A 34 -7.84 9.35 -18.34
N ASP A 35 -6.66 9.69 -18.88
CA ASP A 35 -6.01 8.89 -19.93
C ASP A 35 -5.61 7.51 -19.45
N ASN A 36 -5.38 7.35 -18.16
CA ASN A 36 -4.98 6.09 -17.54
C ASN A 36 -6.18 5.25 -17.05
N SER A 37 -7.18 5.86 -16.45
CA SER A 37 -8.31 5.16 -15.83
C SER A 37 -9.52 5.05 -16.75
N GLY A 38 -9.67 5.99 -17.68
CA GLY A 38 -10.89 6.23 -18.45
C GLY A 38 -11.86 7.17 -17.71
N ALA A 39 -12.59 7.96 -18.48
CA ALA A 39 -13.50 8.97 -17.94
C ALA A 39 -14.57 8.36 -17.01
N GLY A 40 -14.69 8.94 -15.81
CA GLY A 40 -15.62 8.48 -14.77
C GLY A 40 -15.09 7.30 -13.94
N ASN A 41 -13.82 6.92 -14.11
CA ASN A 41 -13.17 5.82 -13.42
C ASN A 41 -11.86 6.24 -12.74
N GLU A 42 -11.68 7.55 -12.61
CA GLU A 42 -10.48 8.15 -12.03
C GLU A 42 -10.42 7.91 -10.53
N ALA A 43 -9.22 7.58 -10.05
CA ALA A 43 -8.93 7.57 -8.63
C ALA A 43 -9.02 8.99 -8.05
N ARG A 44 -9.48 9.09 -6.82
CA ARG A 44 -9.55 10.36 -6.10
C ARG A 44 -8.17 11.00 -5.99
N GLU A 45 -8.13 12.32 -6.15
CA GLU A 45 -6.96 13.16 -5.93
C GLU A 45 -7.31 14.38 -5.08
N CYS A 46 -6.33 14.91 -4.36
CA CYS A 46 -6.50 16.03 -3.46
C CYS A 46 -5.50 17.14 -3.76
N ASN A 47 -5.84 18.37 -3.37
CA ASN A 47 -4.87 19.46 -3.36
C ASN A 47 -3.90 19.34 -2.16
N LEU A 48 -2.92 20.24 -2.08
CA LEU A 48 -1.88 20.21 -1.02
C LEU A 48 -2.43 20.47 0.40
N LYS A 49 -3.71 20.84 0.54
CA LYS A 49 -4.43 20.94 1.81
C LYS A 49 -5.31 19.72 2.10
N ASN A 50 -5.19 18.66 1.30
CA ASN A 50 -6.00 17.44 1.37
C ASN A 50 -7.50 17.66 1.07
N GLU A 51 -7.85 18.67 0.27
CA GLU A 51 -9.20 18.88 -0.24
C GLU A 51 -9.34 18.17 -1.60
N ILE A 52 -10.47 17.46 -1.81
CA ILE A 52 -10.71 16.69 -3.04
C ILE A 52 -10.76 17.63 -4.25
N LEU A 53 -9.98 17.32 -5.28
CA LEU A 53 -10.05 17.95 -6.57
C LEU A 53 -11.05 17.20 -7.47
N GLN A 54 -11.82 17.99 -8.26
CA GLN A 54 -12.77 17.45 -9.23
C GLN A 54 -12.20 17.48 -10.67
N ASP A 55 -11.12 18.23 -10.86
CA ASP A 55 -10.46 18.40 -12.16
C ASP A 55 -9.27 17.45 -12.27
N HIS A 56 -9.48 16.33 -12.93
CA HIS A 56 -8.46 15.31 -13.19
C HIS A 56 -7.38 15.73 -14.20
N SER A 57 -7.41 16.95 -14.72
CA SER A 57 -6.33 17.54 -15.52
C SER A 57 -5.23 18.20 -14.68
N SER A 58 -5.46 18.37 -13.36
CA SER A 58 -4.50 18.99 -12.45
C SER A 58 -3.14 18.30 -12.46
N VAL A 59 -2.06 19.09 -12.51
CA VAL A 59 -0.68 18.59 -12.53
C VAL A 59 -0.30 18.02 -11.17
N SER A 60 0.46 16.93 -11.17
CA SER A 60 0.97 16.29 -9.96
C SER A 60 1.89 17.21 -9.13
N ASN A 61 1.81 17.13 -7.80
CA ASN A 61 2.74 17.81 -6.89
C ASN A 61 4.22 17.44 -7.19
N CYS A 62 4.49 16.20 -7.55
CA CYS A 62 5.82 15.76 -7.95
C CYS A 62 6.34 16.40 -9.24
N LEU A 63 5.49 17.12 -9.97
CA LEU A 63 5.81 17.91 -11.16
C LEU A 63 5.60 19.42 -10.90
N GLY A 64 5.49 19.83 -9.62
CA GLY A 64 5.27 21.20 -9.21
C GLY A 64 3.82 21.69 -9.32
N GLY A 65 2.87 20.78 -9.51
CA GLY A 65 1.43 21.10 -9.56
C GLY A 65 0.73 20.98 -8.20
N PRO A 66 -0.59 21.23 -8.17
CA PRO A 66 -1.36 21.23 -6.92
C PRO A 66 -1.93 19.86 -6.51
N SER A 67 -1.79 18.81 -7.31
CA SER A 67 -2.47 17.53 -7.09
C SER A 67 -1.58 16.48 -6.44
N MET A 68 -2.13 15.80 -5.42
CA MET A 68 -1.47 14.71 -4.70
C MET A 68 -2.46 13.61 -4.31
N THR A 69 -1.92 12.51 -3.77
CA THR A 69 -2.67 11.44 -3.09
C THR A 69 -3.46 12.00 -1.90
N CYS A 70 -4.74 11.65 -1.80
CA CYS A 70 -5.57 12.04 -0.66
C CYS A 70 -5.20 11.24 0.61
N TYR A 71 -5.24 11.89 1.77
CA TYR A 71 -4.99 11.21 3.06
C TYR A 71 -6.05 10.15 3.38
N SER A 72 -7.24 10.22 2.76
CA SER A 72 -8.26 9.16 2.87
C SER A 72 -7.85 7.82 2.28
N GLN A 73 -6.78 7.79 1.46
CA GLN A 73 -6.26 6.58 0.81
C GLN A 73 -5.19 5.85 1.64
N ILE A 74 -5.02 6.19 2.92
CA ILE A 74 -4.22 5.39 3.85
C ILE A 74 -4.81 3.99 4.02
N PRO A 75 -3.99 2.97 4.36
CA PRO A 75 -4.51 1.64 4.67
C PRO A 75 -5.23 1.63 6.02
N TRP A 76 -6.17 0.69 6.19
CA TRP A 76 -6.87 0.49 7.46
C TRP A 76 -7.21 -0.98 7.72
N ALA A 77 -7.18 -1.38 8.98
CA ALA A 77 -7.64 -2.68 9.43
C ALA A 77 -9.19 -2.71 9.49
N VAL A 78 -9.79 -3.73 8.89
CA VAL A 78 -11.21 -4.07 9.07
C VAL A 78 -11.36 -4.87 10.36
N ASN A 79 -10.41 -5.78 10.60
CA ASN A 79 -10.27 -6.56 11.82
C ASN A 79 -8.81 -7.07 11.94
N GLU A 80 -8.54 -7.94 12.90
CA GLU A 80 -7.19 -8.47 13.14
C GLU A 80 -6.60 -9.22 11.92
N LYS A 81 -7.44 -9.79 11.05
CA LYS A 81 -7.04 -10.62 9.92
C LYS A 81 -7.31 -10.02 8.54
N LEU A 82 -8.14 -9.00 8.45
CA LEU A 82 -8.50 -8.35 7.19
C LEU A 82 -8.18 -6.87 7.23
N ALA A 83 -7.53 -6.38 6.19
CA ALA A 83 -7.28 -4.96 5.96
C ALA A 83 -7.62 -4.56 4.53
N TYR A 84 -7.78 -3.26 4.32
CA TYR A 84 -7.96 -2.64 3.01
C TYR A 84 -6.87 -1.60 2.78
N ALA A 85 -6.42 -1.48 1.52
CA ALA A 85 -5.40 -0.52 1.13
C ALA A 85 -5.52 -0.13 -0.35
N PHE A 86 -4.77 0.88 -0.74
CA PHE A 86 -4.49 1.21 -2.13
C PHE A 86 -3.04 0.85 -2.46
N ALA A 87 -2.76 0.57 -3.73
CA ALA A 87 -1.44 0.15 -4.14
C ALA A 87 -1.09 0.61 -5.57
N ALA A 88 0.22 0.76 -5.80
CA ALA A 88 0.77 0.65 -7.13
C ALA A 88 0.93 -0.82 -7.48
N VAL A 89 0.44 -1.21 -8.67
CA VAL A 89 0.40 -2.60 -9.10
C VAL A 89 1.22 -2.82 -10.37
N PRO A 90 1.65 -4.06 -10.67
CA PRO A 90 2.33 -4.38 -11.92
C PRO A 90 1.45 -4.08 -13.13
N GLY A 91 2.04 -3.49 -14.16
CA GLY A 91 1.36 -3.30 -15.42
C GLY A 91 1.48 -1.89 -15.97
N ALA A 92 2.34 -1.72 -16.95
CA ALA A 92 2.61 -0.45 -17.61
C ALA A 92 1.42 0.11 -18.41
N ASN A 93 0.38 -0.67 -18.64
CA ASN A 93 -0.81 -0.26 -19.37
C ASN A 93 -2.00 -0.18 -18.43
N SER A 94 -2.19 0.96 -17.93
CA SER A 94 -3.23 1.39 -16.99
C SER A 94 -4.66 1.12 -17.43
N LYS A 95 -4.92 1.09 -18.72
CA LYS A 95 -6.27 0.78 -19.25
C LYS A 95 -6.67 -0.64 -18.86
N GLY A 96 -7.54 -0.73 -17.88
CA GLY A 96 -8.08 -1.98 -17.35
C GLY A 96 -7.42 -2.51 -16.08
N THR A 97 -6.43 -1.80 -15.48
CA THR A 97 -5.86 -2.16 -14.17
C THR A 97 -6.31 -1.20 -13.07
N CYS A 98 -6.45 0.09 -13.38
CA CYS A 98 -6.97 1.09 -12.45
C CYS A 98 -8.35 0.68 -11.93
N GLY A 99 -8.53 0.75 -10.62
CA GLY A 99 -9.77 0.39 -9.95
C GLY A 99 -10.02 -1.10 -9.75
N LYS A 100 -9.13 -1.99 -10.21
CA LYS A 100 -9.19 -3.43 -9.88
C LYS A 100 -8.75 -3.70 -8.46
N CYS A 101 -9.31 -4.75 -7.87
CA CYS A 101 -8.96 -5.20 -6.53
C CYS A 101 -8.31 -6.57 -6.54
N PHE A 102 -7.33 -6.72 -5.63
CA PHE A 102 -6.59 -7.96 -5.44
C PHE A 102 -6.59 -8.33 -3.97
N GLU A 103 -6.91 -9.57 -3.68
CA GLU A 103 -6.77 -10.16 -2.34
C GLU A 103 -5.38 -10.73 -2.20
N LEU A 104 -4.62 -10.21 -1.24
CA LEU A 104 -3.29 -10.68 -0.86
C LEU A 104 -3.42 -11.51 0.42
N THR A 105 -2.98 -12.77 0.42
CA THR A 105 -2.90 -13.59 1.62
C THR A 105 -1.43 -13.77 2.00
N PHE A 106 -1.03 -13.22 3.14
CA PHE A 106 0.37 -13.24 3.59
C PHE A 106 0.79 -14.65 4.05
N THR A 107 1.96 -15.11 3.56
CA THR A 107 2.47 -16.46 3.83
C THR A 107 3.18 -16.59 5.18
N GLY A 108 3.62 -15.46 5.75
CA GLY A 108 4.49 -15.45 6.92
C GLY A 108 5.98 -15.45 6.58
N GLU A 109 6.32 -15.35 5.30
CA GLU A 109 7.69 -15.29 4.80
C GLU A 109 8.05 -13.85 4.39
N GLY A 110 9.34 -13.52 4.42
CA GLY A 110 9.90 -12.29 3.87
C GLY A 110 10.52 -12.53 2.50
N LYS A 111 10.55 -11.51 1.65
CA LYS A 111 11.14 -11.57 0.30
C LYS A 111 12.62 -11.94 0.29
N TYR A 112 13.38 -11.44 1.26
CA TYR A 112 14.83 -11.65 1.37
C TYR A 112 15.18 -12.56 2.54
N GLU A 113 14.74 -12.20 3.73
CA GLU A 113 14.89 -12.96 4.97
C GLU A 113 13.55 -13.01 5.69
N THR A 114 13.31 -14.13 6.38
CA THR A 114 12.09 -14.31 7.17
C THR A 114 12.41 -14.08 8.63
N HIS A 115 11.74 -13.09 9.21
CA HIS A 115 11.81 -12.74 10.64
C HIS A 115 10.48 -12.98 11.33
N LEU A 116 10.46 -12.91 12.65
CA LEU A 116 9.23 -13.06 13.46
C LEU A 116 8.13 -12.08 13.03
N ASN A 117 8.50 -10.87 12.60
CA ASN A 117 7.58 -9.88 12.01
C ASN A 117 6.76 -10.48 10.85
N HIS A 118 7.39 -11.20 9.94
CA HIS A 118 6.75 -11.86 8.82
C HIS A 118 5.86 -13.02 9.28
N GLN A 119 6.36 -13.85 10.21
CA GLN A 119 5.62 -15.00 10.74
C GLN A 119 4.30 -14.55 11.41
N LYS A 120 4.30 -13.39 12.08
CA LYS A 120 3.08 -12.79 12.67
C LYS A 120 2.06 -12.32 11.62
N MET A 121 2.49 -12.14 10.36
CA MET A 121 1.59 -11.84 9.24
C MET A 121 0.89 -13.07 8.65
N ALA A 122 1.35 -14.28 8.95
CA ALA A 122 0.83 -15.52 8.35
C ALA A 122 -0.70 -15.63 8.43
N GLY A 123 -1.34 -15.81 7.27
CA GLY A 123 -2.79 -15.95 7.16
C GLY A 123 -3.60 -14.68 7.34
N LYS A 124 -2.96 -13.50 7.52
CA LYS A 124 -3.66 -12.21 7.38
C LYS A 124 -3.93 -11.94 5.90
N THR A 125 -5.02 -11.28 5.60
CA THR A 125 -5.46 -10.95 4.24
C THR A 125 -5.58 -9.44 4.07
N MET A 126 -5.10 -8.91 2.95
CA MET A 126 -5.29 -7.51 2.59
C MET A 126 -5.94 -7.44 1.21
N ILE A 127 -7.06 -6.72 1.08
CA ILE A 127 -7.62 -6.39 -0.23
C ILE A 127 -7.09 -5.02 -0.63
N VAL A 128 -6.36 -4.98 -1.75
CA VAL A 128 -5.77 -3.76 -2.28
C VAL A 128 -6.48 -3.34 -3.56
N MET A 129 -6.74 -2.05 -3.70
CA MET A 129 -7.28 -1.47 -4.94
C MET A 129 -6.19 -0.75 -5.70
N ALA A 130 -6.07 -1.02 -6.99
CA ALA A 130 -5.10 -0.40 -7.86
C ALA A 130 -5.44 1.08 -8.09
N SER A 131 -4.73 1.98 -7.44
CA SER A 131 -4.85 3.45 -7.61
C SER A 131 -3.63 4.05 -8.29
N ASN A 132 -2.54 3.30 -8.39
CA ASN A 132 -1.33 3.73 -9.06
C ASN A 132 -0.72 2.58 -9.86
N ILE A 133 0.16 2.92 -10.79
CA ILE A 133 0.88 1.96 -11.64
C ILE A 133 2.36 2.26 -11.49
N GLY A 134 3.09 1.28 -10.96
CA GLY A 134 4.53 1.37 -10.82
C GLY A 134 5.22 0.81 -12.06
N TYR A 135 6.01 1.62 -12.74
CA TYR A 135 6.87 1.13 -13.84
C TYR A 135 8.03 0.28 -13.32
N ASP A 136 8.38 0.43 -12.05
CA ASP A 136 9.40 -0.29 -11.31
C ASP A 136 8.84 -1.47 -10.50
N VAL A 137 7.51 -1.64 -10.49
CA VAL A 137 6.81 -2.75 -9.84
C VAL A 137 6.72 -3.93 -10.80
N SER A 138 7.27 -5.07 -10.44
CA SER A 138 7.38 -6.25 -11.29
C SER A 138 6.66 -7.48 -10.70
N GLY A 139 6.30 -8.40 -11.58
CA GLY A 139 5.79 -9.76 -11.32
C GLY A 139 5.28 -10.09 -9.92
N GLY A 140 4.02 -9.79 -9.61
CA GLY A 140 3.41 -10.09 -8.32
C GLY A 140 3.77 -9.14 -7.18
N GLN A 141 4.58 -8.09 -7.41
CA GLN A 141 4.84 -7.05 -6.43
C GLN A 141 3.64 -6.11 -6.33
N PHE A 142 3.22 -5.82 -5.10
CA PHE A 142 2.24 -4.78 -4.79
C PHE A 142 2.92 -3.74 -3.90
N ASP A 143 3.00 -2.49 -4.38
CA ASP A 143 3.58 -1.39 -3.61
C ASP A 143 2.47 -0.65 -2.87
N ILE A 144 2.30 -0.98 -1.58
CA ILE A 144 1.18 -0.53 -0.77
C ILE A 144 1.37 0.94 -0.38
N MET A 145 0.34 1.75 -0.55
CA MET A 145 0.34 3.16 -0.16
C MET A 145 0.26 3.29 1.36
N ILE A 146 1.42 3.52 2.00
CA ILE A 146 1.55 3.64 3.45
C ILE A 146 2.37 4.89 3.79
N PRO A 147 1.81 5.88 4.53
CA PRO A 147 2.57 7.03 4.99
C PRO A 147 3.84 6.61 5.76
N GLY A 148 4.98 7.18 5.38
CA GLY A 148 6.27 6.78 5.93
C GLY A 148 6.88 5.53 5.31
N GLY A 149 6.26 4.97 4.24
CA GLY A 149 6.79 3.81 3.50
C GLY A 149 8.00 4.09 2.61
N GLY A 150 8.39 5.36 2.49
CA GLY A 150 9.42 5.86 1.59
C GLY A 150 8.82 6.59 0.40
N VAL A 151 9.58 7.52 -0.18
CA VAL A 151 9.13 8.34 -1.32
C VAL A 151 9.50 7.72 -2.68
N GLY A 152 10.35 6.70 -2.70
CA GLY A 152 10.72 6.01 -3.93
C GLY A 152 11.39 6.90 -4.96
N ALA A 153 10.98 6.78 -6.23
CA ALA A 153 11.56 7.54 -7.33
C ALA A 153 11.20 9.04 -7.29
N PHE A 154 10.02 9.38 -6.75
CA PHE A 154 9.50 10.75 -6.71
C PHE A 154 9.33 11.20 -5.27
N ASP A 155 9.48 12.50 -5.02
CA ASP A 155 9.37 13.08 -3.67
C ASP A 155 8.60 14.40 -3.71
N GLY A 156 7.31 14.31 -3.55
CA GLY A 156 6.44 15.46 -3.34
C GLY A 156 6.16 15.75 -1.87
N CYS A 157 6.62 14.86 -0.95
CA CYS A 157 6.31 14.95 0.46
C CYS A 157 7.29 15.80 1.26
N THR A 158 8.60 15.69 0.98
CA THR A 158 9.64 16.34 1.81
C THR A 158 9.45 17.84 1.88
N ASP A 159 9.27 18.50 0.74
CA ASP A 159 9.05 19.95 0.70
C ASP A 159 7.68 20.33 1.27
N LEU A 160 6.66 19.49 1.09
CA LEU A 160 5.30 19.74 1.56
C LEU A 160 5.19 19.68 3.08
N TRP A 161 5.85 18.72 3.71
CA TRP A 161 5.70 18.45 5.14
C TRP A 161 6.89 18.93 5.98
N GLY A 162 8.08 19.05 5.40
CA GLY A 162 9.31 19.46 6.10
C GLY A 162 9.68 18.50 7.24
N VAL A 163 9.48 17.20 7.07
CA VAL A 163 9.70 16.18 8.09
C VAL A 163 10.65 15.09 7.59
N ASP A 164 11.28 14.38 8.53
CA ASP A 164 12.08 13.19 8.21
C ASP A 164 11.16 12.03 7.85
N LEU A 165 11.26 11.55 6.61
CA LEU A 165 10.50 10.42 6.07
C LEU A 165 11.30 9.11 6.06
N GLY A 166 12.48 9.11 6.66
CA GLY A 166 13.37 7.95 6.72
C GLY A 166 14.10 7.70 5.40
N GLN A 167 14.43 6.45 5.13
CA GLN A 167 15.13 6.07 3.91
C GLN A 167 14.23 6.31 2.67
N ARG A 168 14.81 6.78 1.58
CA ARG A 168 14.10 7.04 0.32
C ARG A 168 13.32 5.81 -0.14
N THR A 169 13.93 4.63 -0.10
CA THR A 169 13.29 3.34 -0.33
C THR A 169 13.06 2.63 0.99
N GLY A 170 11.83 2.20 1.25
CA GLY A 170 11.44 1.49 2.47
C GLY A 170 11.17 2.36 3.70
N GLY A 171 11.43 3.67 3.62
CA GLY A 171 10.97 4.69 4.56
C GLY A 171 11.44 4.53 5.99
N LEU A 172 10.55 4.85 6.92
CA LEU A 172 10.79 4.82 8.37
C LEU A 172 11.08 3.40 8.88
N LEU A 173 10.42 2.38 8.30
CA LEU A 173 10.67 1.00 8.71
C LEU A 173 12.10 0.57 8.34
N PHE A 174 12.57 0.85 7.13
CA PHE A 174 13.94 0.50 6.75
C PHE A 174 14.97 1.26 7.59
N SER A 175 14.70 2.51 7.96
CA SER A 175 15.53 3.23 8.94
C SER A 175 15.60 2.51 10.29
N CYS A 176 14.48 1.92 10.75
CA CYS A 176 14.44 1.14 11.98
C CYS A 176 15.17 -0.20 11.85
N GLU A 177 15.08 -0.87 10.71
CA GLU A 177 15.80 -2.11 10.43
C GLU A 177 17.33 -1.88 10.51
N ILE A 178 17.82 -0.76 9.97
CA ILE A 178 19.23 -0.35 10.05
C ILE A 178 19.61 -0.03 11.51
N GLU A 179 18.78 0.71 12.24
CA GLU A 179 19.05 1.16 13.62
C GLU A 179 19.10 -0.03 14.60
N VAL A 180 18.13 -0.93 14.51
CA VAL A 180 18.01 -2.11 15.37
C VAL A 180 19.06 -3.17 15.00
N GLY A 181 19.36 -3.31 13.71
CA GLY A 181 20.32 -4.30 13.21
C GLY A 181 19.82 -5.74 13.30
N TYR A 182 20.76 -6.71 13.22
CA TYR A 182 20.46 -8.12 13.11
C TYR A 182 21.21 -8.97 14.17
N ASN A 183 21.88 -8.34 15.14
CA ASN A 183 22.65 -9.04 16.19
C ASN A 183 21.84 -9.29 17.47
N LEU A 184 20.55 -9.52 17.31
CA LEU A 184 19.56 -9.72 18.38
C LEU A 184 18.82 -11.03 18.16
N THR A 185 18.12 -11.51 19.16
CA THR A 185 17.16 -12.59 18.98
C THR A 185 15.96 -12.13 18.11
N GLU A 186 15.26 -13.07 17.48
CA GLU A 186 14.06 -12.74 16.68
C GLU A 186 13.00 -11.98 17.49
N GLU A 187 12.81 -12.33 18.75
CA GLU A 187 11.85 -11.65 19.64
C GLU A 187 12.30 -10.22 19.95
N GLU A 188 13.59 -10.01 20.24
CA GLU A 188 14.13 -8.68 20.49
C GLU A 188 14.05 -7.79 19.23
N MET A 189 14.41 -8.32 18.06
CA MET A 189 14.27 -7.62 16.79
C MET A 189 12.82 -7.22 16.51
N TYR A 190 11.89 -8.14 16.72
CA TYR A 190 10.46 -7.90 16.54
C TYR A 190 9.97 -6.74 17.42
N ILE A 191 10.26 -6.79 18.71
CA ILE A 191 9.85 -5.77 19.67
C ILE A 191 10.48 -4.42 19.30
N GLN A 192 11.80 -4.38 19.13
CA GLN A 192 12.55 -3.14 18.92
C GLN A 192 12.21 -2.47 17.58
N ARG A 193 11.99 -3.25 16.49
CA ARG A 193 11.56 -2.70 15.19
C ARG A 193 10.17 -2.06 15.29
N LYS A 194 9.21 -2.69 15.98
CA LYS A 194 7.88 -2.12 16.20
C LYS A 194 7.92 -0.86 17.05
N GLU A 195 8.69 -0.85 18.12
CA GLU A 195 8.86 0.32 18.99
C GLU A 195 9.53 1.49 18.25
N CYS A 196 10.63 1.22 17.54
CA CYS A 196 11.32 2.20 16.71
C CYS A 196 10.35 2.82 15.68
N LEU A 197 9.64 1.98 14.91
CA LEU A 197 8.72 2.45 13.88
C LEU A 197 7.58 3.27 14.49
N SER A 198 6.98 2.81 15.58
CA SER A 198 5.92 3.54 16.28
C SER A 198 6.39 4.91 16.77
N LYS A 199 7.61 4.98 17.33
CA LYS A 199 8.23 6.24 17.77
C LYS A 199 8.45 7.19 16.59
N ARG A 200 9.01 6.69 15.47
CA ARG A 200 9.25 7.48 14.27
C ARG A 200 7.95 7.97 13.64
N CYS A 201 6.92 7.11 13.51
CA CYS A 201 5.60 7.51 13.01
C CYS A 201 5.01 8.67 13.82
N LYS A 202 5.02 8.55 15.16
CA LYS A 202 4.52 9.60 16.06
C LYS A 202 5.28 10.91 15.95
N ALA A 203 6.60 10.86 15.77
CA ALA A 203 7.42 12.05 15.58
C ALA A 203 7.18 12.71 14.22
N THR A 204 7.23 11.92 13.15
CA THR A 204 7.07 12.39 11.77
C THR A 204 5.70 12.99 11.52
N PHE A 205 4.64 12.29 11.95
CA PHE A 205 3.25 12.67 11.65
C PHE A 205 2.51 13.32 12.83
N ALA A 206 3.23 13.94 13.78
CA ALA A 206 2.63 14.59 14.95
C ALA A 206 1.55 15.64 14.60
N LYS A 207 1.70 16.32 13.45
CA LYS A 207 0.76 17.34 12.95
C LYS A 207 -0.27 16.80 11.96
N TYR A 208 -0.19 15.53 11.60
CA TYR A 208 -1.00 14.89 10.55
C TYR A 208 -1.66 13.60 11.08
N PRO A 209 -2.74 13.71 11.86
CA PRO A 209 -3.33 12.56 12.57
C PRO A 209 -3.82 11.43 11.65
N GLU A 210 -4.26 11.74 10.43
CA GLU A 210 -4.66 10.73 9.45
C GLU A 210 -3.45 9.96 8.92
N LEU A 211 -2.38 10.68 8.54
CA LEU A 211 -1.13 10.04 8.09
C LEU A 211 -0.48 9.24 9.22
N LEU A 212 -0.58 9.72 10.48
CA LEU A 212 -0.14 8.95 11.63
C LEU A 212 -0.86 7.61 11.74
N LYS A 213 -2.18 7.55 11.51
CA LYS A 213 -2.93 6.29 11.50
C LYS A 213 -2.40 5.33 10.42
N GLY A 214 -2.14 5.85 9.22
CA GLY A 214 -1.57 5.06 8.13
C GLY A 214 -0.16 4.53 8.43
N CYS A 215 0.70 5.34 9.04
CA CYS A 215 2.03 4.91 9.47
C CYS A 215 1.95 3.87 10.59
N MET A 216 1.09 4.09 11.60
CA MET A 216 0.88 3.14 12.70
C MET A 216 0.31 1.81 12.23
N PHE A 217 -0.49 1.79 11.13
CA PHE A 217 -0.95 0.55 10.51
C PHE A 217 0.23 -0.36 10.12
N LEU A 218 1.34 0.20 9.61
CA LEU A 218 2.54 -0.57 9.30
C LEU A 218 3.19 -1.17 10.57
N ALA A 219 3.22 -0.40 11.65
CA ALA A 219 3.79 -0.86 12.92
C ALA A 219 2.92 -1.91 13.63
N GLU A 220 1.61 -1.75 13.56
CA GLU A 220 0.63 -2.52 14.34
C GLU A 220 0.07 -3.70 13.54
N TRP A 221 -0.72 -3.44 12.51
CA TRP A 221 -1.39 -4.50 11.74
C TRP A 221 -0.43 -5.28 10.85
N MET A 222 0.51 -4.59 10.17
CA MET A 222 1.55 -5.22 9.35
C MET A 222 2.78 -5.69 10.16
N GLU A 223 2.74 -5.58 11.49
CA GLU A 223 3.75 -6.13 12.41
C GLU A 223 5.17 -5.60 12.15
N ALA A 224 5.31 -4.41 11.53
CA ALA A 224 6.59 -3.89 11.03
C ALA A 224 7.33 -4.90 10.13
N ALA A 225 6.61 -5.69 9.34
CA ALA A 225 7.18 -6.66 8.41
C ALA A 225 7.67 -5.96 7.13
N GLY A 226 8.95 -6.10 6.84
CA GLY A 226 9.59 -5.58 5.63
C GLY A 226 9.43 -6.54 4.44
N ASN A 227 8.77 -6.11 3.36
CA ASN A 227 8.57 -6.87 2.13
C ASN A 227 8.00 -8.29 2.34
N PRO A 228 6.83 -8.43 3.01
CA PRO A 228 6.22 -9.73 3.27
C PRO A 228 5.76 -10.41 1.97
N MET A 229 5.97 -11.74 1.90
CA MET A 229 5.49 -12.59 0.80
C MET A 229 3.98 -12.85 0.94
N HIS A 230 3.30 -13.00 -0.19
CA HIS A 230 1.88 -13.31 -0.25
C HIS A 230 1.54 -14.17 -1.48
N THR A 231 0.41 -14.85 -1.44
CA THR A 231 -0.34 -15.26 -2.63
C THR A 231 -1.35 -14.18 -2.98
N TYR A 232 -1.80 -14.09 -4.24
CA TYR A 232 -2.81 -13.12 -4.63
C TYR A 232 -3.72 -13.61 -5.76
N LYS A 233 -4.90 -13.03 -5.81
CA LYS A 233 -5.91 -13.21 -6.87
C LYS A 233 -6.72 -11.94 -7.06
N GLU A 234 -7.20 -11.70 -8.28
CA GLU A 234 -8.16 -10.62 -8.54
C GLU A 234 -9.51 -10.96 -7.89
N VAL A 235 -10.13 -9.96 -7.24
CA VAL A 235 -11.41 -10.09 -6.55
C VAL A 235 -12.32 -8.91 -6.85
N GLU A 236 -13.61 -9.03 -6.54
CA GLU A 236 -14.52 -7.90 -6.56
C GLU A 236 -14.13 -6.88 -5.48
N CYS A 237 -14.14 -5.59 -5.83
CA CYS A 237 -13.78 -4.53 -4.90
C CYS A 237 -14.85 -4.34 -3.81
N PRO A 238 -14.46 -4.34 -2.53
CA PRO A 238 -15.32 -3.93 -1.43
C PRO A 238 -15.86 -2.51 -1.61
N ALA A 239 -17.10 -2.27 -1.14
CA ALA A 239 -17.74 -0.97 -1.23
C ALA A 239 -16.91 0.13 -0.56
N ASP A 240 -16.32 -0.16 0.61
CA ASP A 240 -15.50 0.77 1.39
C ASP A 240 -14.25 1.25 0.64
N LEU A 241 -13.65 0.39 -0.21
CA LEU A 241 -12.53 0.78 -1.08
C LEU A 241 -13.03 1.65 -2.24
N LYS A 242 -14.15 1.26 -2.87
CA LYS A 242 -14.75 2.04 -3.97
C LYS A 242 -15.14 3.44 -3.53
N GLU A 243 -15.64 3.61 -2.29
CA GLU A 243 -16.01 4.91 -1.75
C GLU A 243 -14.82 5.86 -1.61
N LYS A 244 -13.61 5.34 -1.38
CA LYS A 244 -12.39 6.14 -1.20
C LYS A 244 -11.54 6.24 -2.46
N TYR A 245 -11.88 5.48 -3.49
CA TYR A 245 -11.21 5.49 -4.79
C TYR A 245 -11.63 6.71 -5.63
#